data_916f7313a2440ca33e206f5285738b31
#
_entry.id   916f7313a2440ca33e206f5285738b31
#
_cell.length_a   1.000
_cell.length_b   1.000
_cell.length_c   1.000
_cell.angle_alpha   90.00
_cell.angle_beta   90.00
_cell.angle_gamma   90.00
#
_symmetry.space_group_name_H-M   'P 1'
#
loop_
_entity.id
_entity.type
_entity.pdbx_description
1 polymer ?
#
loop_
_entity_poly.entity_id
_entity_poly.type
_entity_poly.pdbx_seq_one_letter_code
_entity_poly.pdbx_strand_id
1 'polypeptide(L)'
;MKLRLYIGGLIAFSVLFSSCGKDSEEGESFEPHTYNVSGKVEKGPFVSGSTITIQPMDSKLQVRGDFYSSTIQDDMGNFSFGSKLFEAPYAELTANGYFFNEVEGELSSGTLSLRALVDLSDKTTVNVNVLTHLKYQRVQKLVEGGMSFKEANTQAQKELFTAFGLQKYEDKDASSLSIIGGTDESAALIAISSLLIVDRSEAALTEYLAKLCKEFGDNGAFTESTRQQMEEDRNALAGQLSAVRNHVIDRYEEIGLPIEVKELAYFFDWDNDGVAGNETLQEGQTVTLETTELQVPNQGGNYTIKITSPVPVYLEPLISEDDESYPPLISDDYFSTNIYEGLADASVSLEKSLENNVLTINVSPLNSRTSKEASVKVYDCMVNEVGEVKIVQEGNPDMPLPKLGETGKTVVAGFALELAKAFSQWSLMEQYYHYNKEANLVSQYISPILR
;
A
#
# COMPACT_ATOMS: atom_id res chain seq x y z
N MET A 1 -21.85 -108.33 -2.77
CA MET A 1 -23.02 -107.87 -3.47
C MET A 1 -23.22 -106.41 -3.11
N LYS A 2 -23.03 -105.48 -4.03
CA LYS A 2 -22.90 -104.02 -3.78
C LYS A 2 -24.23 -103.33 -4.06
N LEU A 3 -24.79 -102.70 -3.04
CA LEU A 3 -25.99 -101.86 -3.12
C LEU A 3 -25.58 -100.44 -3.54
N ARG A 4 -26.11 -99.97 -4.65
CA ARG A 4 -25.92 -98.58 -5.11
C ARG A 4 -27.19 -97.75 -4.78
N LEU A 5 -27.01 -96.78 -3.94
CA LEU A 5 -28.04 -95.81 -3.61
C LEU A 5 -27.99 -94.64 -4.57
N TYR A 6 -29.11 -94.30 -5.25
CA TYR A 6 -29.26 -93.11 -6.09
C TYR A 6 -29.94 -92.03 -5.25
N ILE A 7 -29.25 -90.92 -5.06
CA ILE A 7 -29.80 -89.70 -4.46
C ILE A 7 -30.17 -88.75 -5.57
N GLY A 8 -31.48 -88.46 -5.71
CA GLY A 8 -32.03 -87.47 -6.62
C GLY A 8 -31.78 -86.05 -6.11
N GLY A 9 -31.07 -85.30 -6.92
CA GLY A 9 -30.83 -83.88 -6.60
C GLY A 9 -32.03 -83.01 -7.00
N LEU A 10 -32.56 -82.26 -6.02
CA LEU A 10 -33.55 -81.23 -6.21
C LEU A 10 -32.84 -79.96 -6.57
N ILE A 11 -32.97 -79.48 -7.83
CA ILE A 11 -32.43 -78.19 -8.27
C ILE A 11 -33.42 -77.12 -7.86
N ALA A 12 -33.07 -76.34 -6.84
CA ALA A 12 -33.77 -75.13 -6.48
C ALA A 12 -33.31 -73.97 -7.38
N PHE A 13 -34.21 -73.45 -8.23
CA PHE A 13 -33.97 -72.31 -9.10
C PHE A 13 -34.13 -71.01 -8.27
N SER A 14 -33.01 -70.46 -7.80
CA SER A 14 -32.99 -69.15 -7.11
C SER A 14 -33.09 -68.06 -8.15
N VAL A 15 -34.23 -67.41 -8.22
CA VAL A 15 -34.44 -66.18 -8.99
C VAL A 15 -33.74 -65.04 -8.23
N LEU A 16 -32.58 -64.60 -8.69
CA LEU A 16 -31.96 -63.36 -8.24
C LEU A 16 -32.75 -62.20 -8.80
N PHE A 17 -33.57 -61.55 -7.97
CA PHE A 17 -34.07 -60.21 -8.25
C PHE A 17 -32.85 -59.27 -8.12
N SER A 18 -32.27 -58.85 -9.24
CA SER A 18 -31.44 -57.66 -9.28
C SER A 18 -32.32 -56.45 -8.94
N SER A 19 -32.32 -56.09 -7.68
CA SER A 19 -32.77 -54.77 -7.26
C SER A 19 -31.83 -53.78 -7.88
N CYS A 20 -32.33 -53.03 -8.87
CA CYS A 20 -31.68 -51.79 -9.32
C CYS A 20 -31.77 -50.84 -8.14
N GLY A 21 -30.74 -50.83 -7.32
CA GLY A 21 -30.55 -49.77 -6.33
C GLY A 21 -30.38 -48.45 -7.14
N LYS A 22 -31.33 -47.54 -7.05
CA LYS A 22 -31.02 -46.16 -7.24
C LYS A 22 -29.86 -45.86 -6.26
N ASP A 23 -28.71 -45.48 -6.79
CA ASP A 23 -27.71 -44.76 -6.03
C ASP A 23 -28.42 -43.46 -5.58
N SER A 24 -29.06 -43.52 -4.43
CA SER A 24 -29.33 -42.34 -3.64
C SER A 24 -27.97 -41.88 -3.19
N GLU A 25 -27.45 -40.80 -3.79
CA GLU A 25 -26.40 -40.00 -3.20
C GLU A 25 -26.81 -39.78 -1.74
N GLU A 26 -26.21 -40.49 -0.81
CA GLU A 26 -26.34 -40.19 0.63
C GLU A 26 -25.65 -38.83 0.81
N GLY A 27 -26.44 -37.75 0.74
CA GLY A 27 -26.00 -36.45 1.19
C GLY A 27 -25.56 -36.58 2.64
N GLU A 28 -24.37 -36.06 2.97
CA GLU A 28 -23.90 -35.99 4.33
C GLU A 28 -25.05 -35.45 5.22
N SER A 29 -25.51 -36.27 6.16
CA SER A 29 -26.51 -35.83 7.14
C SER A 29 -25.79 -35.22 8.32
N PHE A 30 -25.90 -33.92 8.51
CA PHE A 30 -25.42 -33.24 9.69
C PHE A 30 -26.52 -33.19 10.75
N GLU A 31 -26.15 -33.40 12.01
CA GLU A 31 -27.06 -33.12 13.12
C GLU A 31 -27.08 -31.60 13.35
N PRO A 32 -28.27 -31.00 13.59
CA PRO A 32 -28.38 -29.58 13.89
C PRO A 32 -27.49 -29.18 15.08
N HIS A 33 -26.66 -28.18 14.90
CA HIS A 33 -25.72 -27.71 15.91
C HIS A 33 -25.82 -26.21 16.12
N THR A 34 -25.57 -25.75 17.35
CA THR A 34 -25.56 -24.34 17.69
C THR A 34 -24.17 -23.74 17.52
N TYR A 35 -24.05 -22.76 16.62
CA TYR A 35 -22.83 -22.05 16.33
C TYR A 35 -22.88 -20.63 16.92
N ASN A 36 -21.77 -20.20 17.55
CA ASN A 36 -21.54 -18.81 17.94
C ASN A 36 -20.63 -18.19 16.89
N VAL A 37 -21.13 -17.26 16.11
CA VAL A 37 -20.38 -16.66 15.01
C VAL A 37 -20.14 -15.19 15.30
N SER A 38 -18.87 -14.80 15.32
CA SER A 38 -18.39 -13.42 15.46
C SER A 38 -17.19 -13.19 14.57
N GLY A 39 -16.77 -11.94 14.40
CA GLY A 39 -15.58 -11.61 13.61
C GLY A 39 -15.54 -10.13 13.26
N LYS A 40 -14.80 -9.83 12.20
CA LYS A 40 -14.63 -8.49 11.66
C LYS A 40 -14.97 -8.43 10.17
N VAL A 41 -15.40 -7.25 9.73
CA VAL A 41 -15.50 -6.94 8.30
C VAL A 41 -14.47 -5.87 7.96
N GLU A 42 -13.53 -6.21 7.06
CA GLU A 42 -12.37 -5.40 6.79
C GLU A 42 -12.08 -5.32 5.28
N LYS A 43 -12.23 -4.13 4.73
CA LYS A 43 -11.65 -3.61 3.48
C LYS A 43 -10.66 -2.51 3.90
N GLY A 44 -10.56 -1.63 4.56
CA GLY A 44 -10.40 -0.96 5.82
C GLY A 44 -11.60 -1.37 6.71
N PRO A 45 -11.57 -1.08 8.00
CA PRO A 45 -12.64 -1.52 8.88
C PRO A 45 -13.98 -0.93 8.43
N PHE A 46 -15.02 -1.79 8.41
CA PHE A 46 -16.40 -1.31 8.21
C PHE A 46 -16.85 -0.57 9.46
N VAL A 47 -17.62 0.50 9.25
CA VAL A 47 -18.07 1.34 10.36
C VAL A 47 -19.33 0.81 11.02
N SER A 48 -19.53 1.23 12.26
CA SER A 48 -20.71 0.94 13.08
C SER A 48 -22.02 1.21 12.32
N GLY A 49 -23.00 0.31 12.47
CA GLY A 49 -24.28 0.40 11.79
C GLY A 49 -24.33 -0.24 10.40
N SER A 50 -23.20 -0.61 9.81
CA SER A 50 -23.15 -1.43 8.60
C SER A 50 -23.84 -2.78 8.85
N THR A 51 -24.40 -3.39 7.81
CA THR A 51 -25.17 -4.63 7.95
C THR A 51 -24.31 -5.85 7.65
N ILE A 52 -24.60 -6.96 8.34
CA ILE A 52 -24.05 -8.27 8.02
C ILE A 52 -25.12 -9.34 8.14
N THR A 53 -25.16 -10.28 7.22
CA THR A 53 -26.06 -11.43 7.22
C THR A 53 -25.24 -12.72 7.19
N ILE A 54 -25.80 -13.79 7.76
CA ILE A 54 -25.27 -15.15 7.66
C ILE A 54 -26.38 -16.06 7.15
N GLN A 55 -26.13 -16.75 6.06
CA GLN A 55 -27.03 -17.70 5.41
C GLN A 55 -26.49 -19.11 5.59
N PRO A 56 -27.19 -19.99 6.33
CA PRO A 56 -26.81 -21.41 6.41
C PRO A 56 -26.89 -22.10 5.04
N MET A 57 -25.95 -23.03 4.81
CA MET A 57 -25.82 -23.80 3.57
C MET A 57 -25.56 -25.27 3.86
N ASP A 58 -25.84 -26.15 2.89
CA ASP A 58 -25.40 -27.57 2.94
C ASP A 58 -23.99 -27.75 2.35
N SER A 59 -23.51 -29.02 2.32
CA SER A 59 -22.18 -29.38 1.79
C SER A 59 -22.01 -29.09 0.28
N LYS A 60 -23.11 -28.89 -0.45
CA LYS A 60 -23.13 -28.47 -1.87
C LYS A 60 -23.31 -26.96 -2.03
N LEU A 61 -23.22 -26.20 -0.94
CA LEU A 61 -23.45 -24.75 -0.87
C LEU A 61 -24.85 -24.33 -1.34
N GLN A 62 -25.85 -25.20 -1.14
CA GLN A 62 -27.24 -24.85 -1.36
C GLN A 62 -27.82 -24.24 -0.08
N VAL A 63 -28.61 -23.18 -0.26
CA VAL A 63 -29.27 -22.46 0.86
C VAL A 63 -30.11 -23.41 1.71
N ARG A 64 -29.97 -23.30 3.04
CA ARG A 64 -30.73 -24.04 4.06
C ARG A 64 -31.29 -23.10 5.10
N GLY A 65 -32.63 -23.16 5.29
CA GLY A 65 -33.31 -22.33 6.28
C GLY A 65 -33.27 -20.83 6.01
N ASP A 66 -33.60 -20.05 7.03
CA ASP A 66 -33.59 -18.60 6.98
C ASP A 66 -32.22 -18.01 7.26
N PHE A 67 -31.92 -16.84 6.70
CA PHE A 67 -30.72 -16.08 7.05
C PHE A 67 -30.91 -15.37 8.41
N TYR A 68 -29.80 -15.10 9.08
CA TYR A 68 -29.78 -14.24 10.26
C TYR A 68 -29.08 -12.92 9.92
N SER A 69 -29.55 -11.83 10.53
CA SER A 69 -28.99 -10.49 10.32
C SER A 69 -28.41 -9.96 11.63
N SER A 70 -27.36 -9.18 11.51
CA SER A 70 -26.73 -8.40 12.58
C SER A 70 -26.21 -7.08 12.01
N THR A 71 -25.67 -6.25 12.88
CA THR A 71 -24.99 -5.01 12.50
C THR A 71 -23.54 -5.02 12.98
N ILE A 72 -22.70 -4.28 12.28
CA ILE A 72 -21.35 -3.96 12.75
C ILE A 72 -21.47 -3.09 14.00
N GLN A 73 -20.79 -3.48 15.07
CA GLN A 73 -21.01 -2.96 16.42
C GLN A 73 -20.17 -1.71 16.73
N ASP A 74 -19.04 -1.56 16.05
CA ASP A 74 -18.08 -0.47 16.24
C ASP A 74 -17.34 -0.15 14.94
N ASP A 75 -16.50 0.87 14.97
CA ASP A 75 -15.71 1.31 13.82
C ASP A 75 -14.44 0.46 13.57
N MET A 76 -14.29 -0.65 14.30
CA MET A 76 -13.27 -1.69 14.05
C MET A 76 -13.81 -2.84 13.18
N GLY A 77 -15.05 -2.75 12.71
CA GLY A 77 -15.69 -3.77 11.89
C GLY A 77 -16.24 -4.97 12.67
N ASN A 78 -16.27 -4.94 14.01
CA ASN A 78 -16.71 -6.08 14.83
C ASN A 78 -18.18 -6.40 14.65
N PHE A 79 -18.49 -7.70 14.55
CA PHE A 79 -19.87 -8.20 14.54
C PHE A 79 -20.01 -9.46 15.41
N SER A 80 -21.27 -9.74 15.81
CA SER A 80 -21.66 -10.99 16.43
C SER A 80 -23.09 -11.34 16.08
N PHE A 81 -23.33 -12.59 15.73
CA PHE A 81 -24.68 -13.15 15.59
C PHE A 81 -25.20 -13.80 16.88
N GLY A 82 -24.30 -14.02 17.88
CA GLY A 82 -24.59 -14.87 19.02
C GLY A 82 -24.84 -16.33 18.60
N SER A 83 -25.58 -17.08 19.41
CA SER A 83 -25.86 -18.49 19.16
C SER A 83 -26.96 -18.66 18.11
N LYS A 84 -26.66 -19.41 17.04
CA LYS A 84 -27.61 -19.73 15.96
C LYS A 84 -27.57 -21.23 15.66
N LEU A 85 -28.76 -21.82 15.47
CA LEU A 85 -28.92 -23.22 15.13
C LEU A 85 -28.84 -23.43 13.61
N PHE A 86 -27.90 -24.23 13.15
CA PHE A 86 -27.75 -24.60 11.74
C PHE A 86 -27.87 -26.12 11.58
N GLU A 87 -28.41 -26.54 10.43
CA GLU A 87 -28.53 -27.96 10.05
C GLU A 87 -27.22 -28.53 9.48
N ALA A 88 -26.28 -27.65 9.08
CA ALA A 88 -24.95 -28.00 8.58
C ALA A 88 -23.97 -26.89 8.93
N PRO A 89 -22.65 -27.17 8.96
CA PRO A 89 -21.65 -26.21 9.41
C PRO A 89 -21.32 -25.11 8.38
N TYR A 90 -21.85 -25.22 7.18
CA TYR A 90 -21.47 -24.29 6.10
C TYR A 90 -22.35 -23.05 6.10
N ALA A 91 -21.76 -21.90 5.84
CA ALA A 91 -22.49 -20.64 5.76
C ALA A 91 -21.85 -19.65 4.79
N GLU A 92 -22.72 -18.79 4.21
CA GLU A 92 -22.31 -17.57 3.52
C GLU A 92 -22.50 -16.38 4.45
N LEU A 93 -21.48 -15.55 4.61
CA LEU A 93 -21.57 -14.24 5.23
C LEU A 93 -21.58 -13.18 4.13
N THR A 94 -22.48 -12.20 4.25
CA THR A 94 -22.53 -11.03 3.36
C THR A 94 -22.61 -9.77 4.21
N ALA A 95 -21.62 -8.91 4.09
CA ALA A 95 -21.58 -7.59 4.72
C ALA A 95 -21.83 -6.49 3.68
N ASN A 96 -22.52 -5.42 4.10
CA ASN A 96 -22.70 -4.22 3.29
C ASN A 96 -22.64 -2.97 4.18
N GLY A 97 -21.80 -2.01 3.81
CA GLY A 97 -21.69 -0.78 4.57
C GLY A 97 -20.59 0.16 4.10
N TYR A 98 -20.47 1.27 4.82
CA TYR A 98 -19.37 2.19 4.67
C TYR A 98 -18.13 1.61 5.35
N PHE A 99 -16.95 2.00 4.86
CA PHE A 99 -15.66 1.50 5.34
C PHE A 99 -14.63 2.63 5.37
N PHE A 100 -13.52 2.43 6.06
CA PHE A 100 -12.38 3.33 5.98
C PHE A 100 -11.59 3.04 4.71
N ASN A 101 -11.39 4.07 3.88
CA ASN A 101 -10.55 3.99 2.67
C ASN A 101 -9.10 4.28 3.06
N GLU A 102 -8.28 3.27 3.10
CA GLU A 102 -6.89 3.35 3.52
C GLU A 102 -5.99 4.14 2.55
N VAL A 103 -6.39 4.27 1.28
CA VAL A 103 -5.63 5.07 0.30
C VAL A 103 -5.90 6.56 0.49
N GLU A 104 -7.18 6.94 0.67
CA GLU A 104 -7.58 8.33 0.86
C GLU A 104 -7.41 8.82 2.33
N GLY A 105 -7.29 7.88 3.30
CA GLY A 105 -7.19 8.23 4.72
C GLY A 105 -8.52 8.69 5.35
N GLU A 106 -9.67 8.42 4.72
CA GLU A 106 -10.97 8.88 5.18
C GLU A 106 -12.07 7.82 4.98
N LEU A 107 -13.27 8.11 5.50
CA LEU A 107 -14.41 7.23 5.32
C LEU A 107 -14.92 7.26 3.89
N SER A 108 -15.27 6.08 3.35
CA SER A 108 -15.85 5.95 2.02
C SER A 108 -17.12 6.79 1.87
N SER A 109 -17.35 7.33 0.68
CA SER A 109 -18.56 8.07 0.32
C SER A 109 -19.72 7.15 -0.10
N GLY A 110 -19.41 5.90 -0.46
CA GLY A 110 -20.34 4.86 -0.88
C GLY A 110 -20.18 3.57 -0.05
N THR A 111 -21.15 2.68 -0.18
CA THR A 111 -21.11 1.38 0.49
C THR A 111 -20.45 0.31 -0.39
N LEU A 112 -19.85 -0.67 0.25
CA LEU A 112 -19.28 -1.85 -0.38
C LEU A 112 -19.93 -3.12 0.17
N SER A 113 -20.09 -4.15 -0.69
CA SER A 113 -20.51 -5.48 -0.27
C SER A 113 -19.35 -6.46 -0.34
N LEU A 114 -19.07 -7.16 0.76
CA LEU A 114 -18.10 -8.24 0.84
C LEU A 114 -18.76 -9.55 1.25
N ARG A 115 -18.19 -10.68 0.81
CA ARG A 115 -18.70 -12.02 1.09
C ARG A 115 -17.60 -12.96 1.60
N ALA A 116 -18.02 -13.97 2.35
CA ALA A 116 -17.20 -15.09 2.75
C ALA A 116 -18.03 -16.38 2.75
N LEU A 117 -17.42 -17.48 2.31
CA LEU A 117 -17.91 -18.84 2.52
C LEU A 117 -17.07 -19.49 3.61
N VAL A 118 -17.70 -20.14 4.59
CA VAL A 118 -17.05 -20.69 5.76
C VAL A 118 -17.59 -22.04 6.14
N ASP A 119 -16.72 -22.85 6.76
CA ASP A 119 -17.05 -24.04 7.54
C ASP A 119 -16.89 -23.69 9.02
N LEU A 120 -17.95 -23.79 9.78
CA LEU A 120 -18.05 -23.44 11.19
C LEU A 120 -17.76 -24.63 12.12
N SER A 121 -17.43 -25.81 11.58
CA SER A 121 -17.19 -27.03 12.39
C SER A 121 -16.18 -26.80 13.51
N ASP A 122 -15.10 -26.08 13.20
CA ASP A 122 -13.99 -25.82 14.11
C ASP A 122 -13.74 -24.32 14.33
N LYS A 123 -14.70 -23.45 13.95
CA LYS A 123 -14.52 -21.99 13.99
C LYS A 123 -15.66 -21.29 14.69
N THR A 124 -15.31 -20.32 15.53
CA THR A 124 -16.24 -19.37 16.14
C THR A 124 -15.98 -17.92 15.67
N THR A 125 -14.80 -17.67 15.12
CA THR A 125 -14.40 -16.36 14.58
C THR A 125 -14.19 -16.48 13.08
N VAL A 126 -14.84 -15.58 12.32
CA VAL A 126 -14.80 -15.53 10.86
C VAL A 126 -14.72 -14.08 10.42
N ASN A 127 -13.62 -13.70 9.78
CA ASN A 127 -13.48 -12.38 9.20
C ASN A 127 -13.96 -12.37 7.74
N VAL A 128 -14.63 -11.30 7.36
CA VAL A 128 -15.05 -11.02 5.99
C VAL A 128 -14.14 -9.92 5.44
N ASN A 129 -13.33 -10.22 4.45
CA ASN A 129 -12.36 -9.29 3.88
C ASN A 129 -12.28 -9.44 2.35
N VAL A 130 -11.42 -8.65 1.70
CA VAL A 130 -11.28 -8.68 0.23
C VAL A 130 -10.80 -10.05 -0.27
N LEU A 131 -9.96 -10.76 0.48
CA LEU A 131 -9.49 -12.10 0.08
C LEU A 131 -10.60 -13.14 0.15
N THR A 132 -11.43 -13.11 1.20
CA THR A 132 -12.60 -13.99 1.29
C THR A 132 -13.59 -13.70 0.18
N HIS A 133 -13.76 -12.43 -0.19
CA HIS A 133 -14.64 -12.01 -1.26
C HIS A 133 -14.15 -12.46 -2.64
N LEU A 134 -12.86 -12.31 -2.93
CA LEU A 134 -12.28 -12.71 -4.22
C LEU A 134 -12.38 -14.22 -4.45
N LYS A 135 -12.10 -15.04 -3.41
CA LYS A 135 -12.15 -16.51 -3.57
C LYS A 135 -13.57 -17.10 -3.56
N TYR A 136 -14.58 -16.32 -3.17
CA TYR A 136 -15.96 -16.79 -3.00
C TYR A 136 -16.50 -17.59 -4.20
N GLN A 137 -16.46 -17.01 -5.40
CA GLN A 137 -16.98 -17.68 -6.61
C GLN A 137 -16.14 -18.90 -7.00
N ARG A 138 -14.81 -18.86 -6.74
CA ARG A 138 -13.94 -20.01 -7.02
C ARG A 138 -14.30 -21.22 -6.17
N VAL A 139 -14.52 -21.02 -4.87
CA VAL A 139 -14.97 -22.09 -3.98
C VAL A 139 -16.30 -22.69 -4.47
N GLN A 140 -17.28 -21.85 -4.84
CA GLN A 140 -18.54 -22.34 -5.39
C GLN A 140 -18.35 -23.19 -6.63
N LYS A 141 -17.55 -22.75 -7.60
CA LYS A 141 -17.25 -23.48 -8.85
C LYS A 141 -16.58 -24.83 -8.60
N LEU A 142 -15.65 -24.89 -7.68
CA LEU A 142 -14.95 -26.13 -7.33
C LEU A 142 -15.89 -27.13 -6.62
N VAL A 143 -16.77 -26.64 -5.74
CA VAL A 143 -17.81 -27.49 -5.10
C VAL A 143 -18.85 -27.95 -6.12
N GLU A 144 -19.31 -27.09 -7.02
CA GLU A 144 -20.18 -27.48 -8.16
C GLU A 144 -19.51 -28.53 -9.04
N GLY A 145 -18.17 -28.49 -9.17
CA GLY A 145 -17.36 -29.46 -9.87
C GLY A 145 -17.15 -30.79 -9.12
N GLY A 146 -17.70 -30.93 -7.90
CA GLY A 146 -17.68 -32.15 -7.12
C GLY A 146 -16.59 -32.23 -6.04
N MET A 147 -15.84 -31.16 -5.79
CA MET A 147 -14.92 -31.10 -4.64
C MET A 147 -15.68 -30.95 -3.33
N SER A 148 -15.12 -31.48 -2.24
CA SER A 148 -15.58 -31.11 -0.90
C SER A 148 -15.31 -29.62 -0.62
N PHE A 149 -16.10 -29.01 0.27
CA PHE A 149 -15.88 -27.60 0.65
C PHE A 149 -14.43 -27.35 1.12
N LYS A 150 -13.90 -28.26 1.95
CA LYS A 150 -12.54 -28.12 2.48
C LYS A 150 -11.47 -28.11 1.38
N GLU A 151 -11.56 -29.05 0.43
CA GLU A 151 -10.63 -29.10 -0.71
C GLU A 151 -10.77 -27.87 -1.61
N ALA A 152 -12.01 -27.50 -1.93
CA ALA A 152 -12.32 -26.32 -2.75
C ALA A 152 -11.80 -25.01 -2.11
N ASN A 153 -12.02 -24.84 -0.81
CA ASN A 153 -11.56 -23.68 -0.06
C ASN A 153 -10.02 -23.61 0.00
N THR A 154 -9.36 -24.75 0.22
CA THR A 154 -7.88 -24.84 0.25
C THR A 154 -7.29 -24.52 -1.14
N GLN A 155 -7.87 -25.10 -2.21
CA GLN A 155 -7.40 -24.87 -3.56
C GLN A 155 -7.61 -23.39 -3.99
N ALA A 156 -8.81 -22.86 -3.78
CA ALA A 156 -9.11 -21.46 -4.11
C ALA A 156 -8.20 -20.48 -3.38
N GLN A 157 -7.84 -20.78 -2.12
CA GLN A 157 -6.92 -19.97 -1.34
C GLN A 157 -5.50 -20.02 -1.89
N LYS A 158 -4.99 -21.21 -2.19
CA LYS A 158 -3.67 -21.39 -2.81
C LYS A 158 -3.57 -20.65 -4.14
N GLU A 159 -4.57 -20.82 -5.01
CA GLU A 159 -4.67 -20.12 -6.29
C GLU A 159 -4.69 -18.59 -6.10
N LEU A 160 -5.44 -18.08 -5.10
CA LEU A 160 -5.55 -16.64 -4.84
C LEU A 160 -4.21 -16.04 -4.36
N PHE A 161 -3.55 -16.66 -3.39
CA PHE A 161 -2.25 -16.17 -2.94
C PHE A 161 -1.19 -16.26 -4.05
N THR A 162 -1.25 -17.29 -4.90
CA THR A 162 -0.39 -17.40 -6.09
C THR A 162 -0.65 -16.26 -7.08
N ALA A 163 -1.93 -15.88 -7.28
CA ALA A 163 -2.29 -14.81 -8.22
C ALA A 163 -1.81 -13.41 -7.79
N PHE A 164 -1.45 -13.24 -6.51
CA PHE A 164 -0.85 -12.02 -5.94
C PHE A 164 0.66 -12.17 -5.62
N GLY A 165 1.31 -13.26 -6.02
CA GLY A 165 2.73 -13.48 -5.71
C GLY A 165 3.00 -13.82 -4.24
N LEU A 166 1.99 -14.16 -3.46
CA LEU A 166 2.05 -14.32 -1.99
C LEU A 166 2.00 -15.80 -1.55
N GLN A 167 2.57 -16.72 -2.33
CA GLN A 167 2.53 -18.17 -2.10
C GLN A 167 2.99 -18.58 -0.69
N LYS A 168 3.91 -17.82 -0.09
CA LYS A 168 4.40 -18.08 1.28
C LYS A 168 3.31 -18.02 2.36
N TYR A 169 2.13 -17.47 2.03
CA TYR A 169 0.99 -17.37 2.94
C TYR A 169 -0.19 -18.27 2.54
N GLU A 170 -0.02 -19.19 1.58
CA GLU A 170 -1.10 -20.02 1.05
C GLU A 170 -1.75 -20.96 2.09
N ASP A 171 -1.04 -21.27 3.18
CA ASP A 171 -1.53 -22.05 4.31
C ASP A 171 -2.37 -21.24 5.32
N LYS A 172 -2.40 -19.91 5.19
CA LYS A 172 -3.13 -19.00 6.08
C LYS A 172 -4.56 -18.86 5.63
N ASP A 173 -5.51 -19.20 6.48
CA ASP A 173 -6.92 -19.04 6.14
C ASP A 173 -7.33 -17.58 6.03
N ALA A 174 -7.76 -17.17 4.84
CA ALA A 174 -8.20 -15.80 4.56
C ALA A 174 -9.30 -15.31 5.51
N SER A 175 -10.17 -16.21 6.00
CA SER A 175 -11.22 -15.86 6.97
C SER A 175 -10.71 -15.67 8.41
N SER A 176 -9.44 -15.92 8.67
CA SER A 176 -8.79 -15.63 9.96
C SER A 176 -7.92 -14.37 9.91
N LEU A 177 -7.63 -13.85 8.72
CA LEU A 177 -6.79 -12.67 8.57
C LEU A 177 -7.53 -11.39 8.97
N SER A 178 -6.80 -10.49 9.61
CA SER A 178 -7.29 -9.18 10.06
C SER A 178 -6.19 -8.13 9.93
N ILE A 179 -6.58 -6.91 9.63
CA ILE A 179 -5.69 -5.74 9.51
C ILE A 179 -4.91 -5.49 10.81
N ILE A 180 -5.52 -5.74 11.97
CA ILE A 180 -4.95 -5.42 13.29
C ILE A 180 -3.92 -6.43 13.80
N GLY A 181 -3.59 -7.46 13.04
CA GLY A 181 -2.74 -8.56 13.52
C GLY A 181 -1.27 -8.19 13.75
N GLY A 182 -0.77 -7.10 13.18
CA GLY A 182 0.65 -6.69 13.24
C GLY A 182 1.60 -7.70 12.57
N THR A 183 1.08 -8.65 11.80
CA THR A 183 1.82 -9.72 11.13
C THR A 183 2.04 -9.40 9.66
N ASP A 184 2.88 -10.17 9.01
CA ASP A 184 3.08 -10.07 7.56
C ASP A 184 1.78 -10.32 6.79
N GLU A 185 0.96 -11.28 7.25
CA GLU A 185 -0.33 -11.59 6.61
C GLU A 185 -1.34 -10.43 6.76
N SER A 186 -1.28 -9.70 7.87
CA SER A 186 -2.07 -8.48 8.07
C SER A 186 -1.67 -7.38 7.09
N ALA A 187 -0.37 -7.18 6.91
CA ALA A 187 0.16 -6.21 5.95
C ALA A 187 -0.14 -6.62 4.50
N ALA A 188 -0.05 -7.91 4.17
CA ALA A 188 -0.46 -8.43 2.86
C ALA A 188 -1.94 -8.16 2.57
N LEU A 189 -2.82 -8.31 3.58
CA LEU A 189 -4.24 -7.97 3.44
C LEU A 189 -4.44 -6.47 3.16
N ILE A 190 -3.71 -5.59 3.86
CA ILE A 190 -3.76 -4.13 3.63
C ILE A 190 -3.23 -3.82 2.22
N ALA A 191 -2.11 -4.38 1.81
CA ALA A 191 -1.50 -4.16 0.50
C ALA A 191 -2.47 -4.54 -0.64
N ILE A 192 -3.04 -5.75 -0.60
CA ILE A 192 -4.04 -6.17 -1.59
C ILE A 192 -5.28 -5.27 -1.55
N SER A 193 -5.77 -4.93 -0.35
CA SER A 193 -6.91 -4.06 -0.16
C SER A 193 -6.69 -2.69 -0.84
N SER A 194 -5.52 -2.10 -0.64
CA SER A 194 -5.14 -0.80 -1.21
C SER A 194 -4.96 -0.88 -2.73
N LEU A 195 -4.35 -1.96 -3.24
CA LEU A 195 -4.21 -2.21 -4.68
C LEU A 195 -5.55 -2.21 -5.41
N LEU A 196 -6.58 -2.74 -4.77
CA LEU A 196 -7.90 -2.87 -5.39
C LEU A 196 -8.66 -1.55 -5.47
N ILE A 197 -8.38 -0.56 -4.59
CA ILE A 197 -9.11 0.71 -4.56
C ILE A 197 -8.34 1.88 -5.15
N VAL A 198 -7.01 1.81 -5.27
CA VAL A 198 -6.22 2.94 -5.79
C VAL A 198 -6.82 3.49 -7.09
N ASP A 199 -6.92 4.80 -7.20
CA ASP A 199 -7.51 5.53 -8.34
C ASP A 199 -8.96 5.12 -8.70
N ARG A 200 -9.73 4.57 -7.73
CA ARG A 200 -11.11 4.12 -7.96
C ARG A 200 -12.07 4.72 -6.95
N SER A 201 -13.21 5.18 -7.45
CA SER A 201 -14.38 5.41 -6.61
C SER A 201 -14.95 4.08 -6.08
N GLU A 202 -15.79 4.11 -5.05
CA GLU A 202 -16.42 2.90 -4.49
C GLU A 202 -17.29 2.16 -5.51
N ALA A 203 -17.93 2.89 -6.43
CA ALA A 203 -18.69 2.29 -7.53
C ALA A 203 -17.76 1.53 -8.48
N ALA A 204 -16.63 2.15 -8.89
CA ALA A 204 -15.63 1.51 -9.75
C ALA A 204 -14.95 0.32 -9.04
N LEU A 205 -14.69 0.41 -7.72
CA LEU A 205 -14.21 -0.70 -6.91
C LEU A 205 -15.21 -1.87 -6.93
N THR A 206 -16.51 -1.59 -6.75
CA THR A 206 -17.55 -2.62 -6.79
C THR A 206 -17.58 -3.35 -8.13
N GLU A 207 -17.49 -2.63 -9.25
CA GLU A 207 -17.42 -3.21 -10.60
C GLU A 207 -16.14 -4.02 -10.80
N TYR A 208 -15.01 -3.49 -10.32
CA TYR A 208 -13.72 -4.15 -10.41
C TYR A 208 -13.69 -5.46 -9.63
N LEU A 209 -14.16 -5.45 -8.38
CA LEU A 209 -14.29 -6.67 -7.57
C LEU A 209 -15.20 -7.71 -8.22
N ALA A 210 -16.34 -7.29 -8.80
CA ALA A 210 -17.23 -8.20 -9.52
C ALA A 210 -16.54 -8.85 -10.75
N LYS A 211 -15.75 -8.07 -11.51
CA LYS A 211 -14.93 -8.59 -12.61
C LYS A 211 -13.90 -9.60 -12.09
N LEU A 212 -13.13 -9.24 -11.06
CA LEU A 212 -12.09 -10.10 -10.48
C LEU A 212 -12.68 -11.42 -9.94
N CYS A 213 -13.77 -11.34 -9.18
CA CYS A 213 -14.46 -12.52 -8.64
C CYS A 213 -14.90 -13.46 -9.77
N LYS A 214 -15.41 -12.92 -10.87
CA LYS A 214 -15.83 -13.72 -12.02
C LYS A 214 -14.63 -14.39 -12.72
N GLU A 215 -13.59 -13.65 -13.06
CA GLU A 215 -12.40 -14.18 -13.72
C GLU A 215 -11.71 -15.26 -12.87
N PHE A 216 -11.49 -14.93 -11.61
CA PHE A 216 -10.87 -15.85 -10.66
C PHE A 216 -11.77 -17.06 -10.37
N GLY A 217 -13.09 -16.86 -10.25
CA GLY A 217 -14.06 -17.91 -10.09
C GLY A 217 -14.01 -18.94 -11.21
N ASP A 218 -13.95 -18.49 -12.43
CA ASP A 218 -13.95 -19.36 -13.61
C ASP A 218 -12.61 -20.12 -13.80
N ASN A 219 -11.46 -19.47 -13.51
CA ASN A 219 -10.15 -19.97 -13.92
C ASN A 219 -9.16 -20.25 -12.79
N GLY A 220 -9.39 -19.76 -11.56
CA GLY A 220 -8.41 -19.78 -10.48
C GLY A 220 -7.20 -18.86 -10.70
N ALA A 221 -7.31 -17.95 -11.68
CA ALA A 221 -6.26 -17.00 -12.06
C ALA A 221 -6.88 -15.77 -12.71
N PHE A 222 -6.13 -14.67 -12.75
CA PHE A 222 -6.52 -13.46 -13.49
C PHE A 222 -6.03 -13.51 -14.94
N THR A 223 -6.78 -12.86 -15.84
CA THR A 223 -6.39 -12.71 -17.24
C THR A 223 -5.18 -11.80 -17.39
N GLU A 224 -4.51 -11.88 -18.55
CA GLU A 224 -3.35 -11.01 -18.84
C GLU A 224 -3.72 -9.51 -18.72
N SER A 225 -4.86 -9.12 -19.28
CA SER A 225 -5.31 -7.72 -19.20
C SER A 225 -5.61 -7.27 -17.77
N THR A 226 -6.04 -8.18 -16.90
CA THR A 226 -6.27 -7.88 -15.48
C THR A 226 -4.93 -7.79 -14.73
N ARG A 227 -3.95 -8.63 -15.04
CA ARG A 227 -2.60 -8.50 -14.47
C ARG A 227 -1.92 -7.20 -14.88
N GLN A 228 -2.03 -6.79 -16.15
CA GLN A 228 -1.54 -5.49 -16.60
C GLN A 228 -2.20 -4.32 -15.87
N GLN A 229 -3.52 -4.38 -15.64
CA GLN A 229 -4.22 -3.37 -14.83
C GLN A 229 -3.72 -3.35 -13.39
N MET A 230 -3.50 -4.51 -12.77
CA MET A 230 -2.94 -4.61 -11.41
C MET A 230 -1.51 -4.07 -11.33
N GLU A 231 -0.72 -4.22 -12.40
CA GLU A 231 0.61 -3.62 -12.50
C GLU A 231 0.53 -2.08 -12.58
N GLU A 232 -0.38 -1.54 -13.37
CA GLU A 232 -0.64 -0.09 -13.42
C GLU A 232 -1.09 0.43 -12.05
N ASP A 233 -2.03 -0.26 -11.40
CA ASP A 233 -2.54 0.06 -10.07
C ASP A 233 -1.41 0.03 -9.02
N ARG A 234 -0.55 -0.98 -9.05
CA ARG A 234 0.62 -1.10 -8.19
C ARG A 234 1.59 0.06 -8.39
N ASN A 235 1.87 0.44 -9.64
CA ASN A 235 2.74 1.56 -9.95
C ASN A 235 2.15 2.90 -9.47
N ALA A 236 0.83 3.09 -9.59
CA ALA A 236 0.13 4.25 -9.04
C ALA A 236 0.18 4.28 -7.50
N LEU A 237 0.12 3.11 -6.87
CA LEU A 237 0.16 2.98 -5.41
C LEU A 237 1.58 3.14 -4.84
N ALA A 238 2.63 2.89 -5.62
CA ALA A 238 4.03 2.87 -5.17
C ALA A 238 4.42 4.13 -4.38
N GLY A 239 4.07 5.34 -4.88
CA GLY A 239 4.32 6.62 -4.21
C GLY A 239 3.46 6.90 -2.97
N GLN A 240 2.50 6.04 -2.64
CA GLN A 240 1.51 6.27 -1.60
C GLN A 240 1.59 5.24 -0.45
N LEU A 241 2.46 4.22 -0.54
CA LEU A 241 2.47 3.09 0.40
C LEU A 241 2.69 3.51 1.86
N SER A 242 3.58 4.49 2.09
CA SER A 242 3.81 5.02 3.45
C SER A 242 2.61 5.80 3.96
N ALA A 243 1.96 6.61 3.12
CA ALA A 243 0.73 7.31 3.47
C ALA A 243 -0.39 6.32 3.81
N VAL A 244 -0.62 5.32 2.96
CA VAL A 244 -1.59 4.23 3.21
C VAL A 244 -1.33 3.55 4.56
N ARG A 245 -0.07 3.21 4.83
CA ARG A 245 0.33 2.60 6.10
C ARG A 245 0.00 3.51 7.29
N ASN A 246 0.34 4.79 7.20
CA ASN A 246 0.07 5.77 8.26
C ASN A 246 -1.44 5.99 8.43
N HIS A 247 -2.22 6.13 7.36
CA HIS A 247 -3.67 6.26 7.43
C HIS A 247 -4.33 5.10 8.22
N VAL A 248 -3.84 3.88 8.01
CA VAL A 248 -4.34 2.72 8.76
C VAL A 248 -3.95 2.80 10.24
N ILE A 249 -2.69 3.16 10.55
CA ILE A 249 -2.20 3.32 11.93
C ILE A 249 -3.01 4.41 12.64
N ASP A 250 -3.12 5.59 12.04
CA ASP A 250 -3.80 6.76 12.60
C ASP A 250 -5.27 6.46 12.84
N ARG A 251 -5.93 5.80 11.88
CA ARG A 251 -7.34 5.39 12.03
C ARG A 251 -7.57 4.51 13.24
N TYR A 252 -6.71 3.52 13.45
CA TYR A 252 -6.84 2.64 14.61
C TYR A 252 -6.45 3.32 15.92
N GLU A 253 -5.49 4.25 15.90
CA GLU A 253 -5.16 5.09 17.07
C GLU A 253 -6.34 6.00 17.45
N GLU A 254 -6.99 6.66 16.47
CA GLU A 254 -8.20 7.49 16.68
C GLU A 254 -9.33 6.73 17.37
N ILE A 255 -9.55 5.47 17.00
CA ILE A 255 -10.59 4.63 17.62
C ILE A 255 -10.11 3.88 18.87
N GLY A 256 -8.92 4.23 19.39
CA GLY A 256 -8.41 3.77 20.69
C GLY A 256 -7.74 2.39 20.67
N LEU A 257 -7.30 1.89 19.51
CA LEU A 257 -6.59 0.63 19.34
C LEU A 257 -5.27 0.84 18.56
N PRO A 258 -4.18 1.30 19.18
CA PRO A 258 -2.89 1.43 18.50
C PRO A 258 -2.44 0.08 17.93
N ILE A 259 -2.07 0.07 16.64
CA ILE A 259 -1.61 -1.13 15.93
C ILE A 259 -0.24 -0.89 15.29
N GLU A 260 0.45 -1.99 15.00
CA GLU A 260 1.62 -1.99 14.11
C GLU A 260 1.21 -2.45 12.72
N VAL A 261 1.72 -1.78 11.69
CA VAL A 261 1.59 -2.19 10.29
C VAL A 261 3.01 -2.34 9.72
N LYS A 262 3.30 -3.50 9.12
CA LYS A 262 4.57 -3.74 8.42
C LYS A 262 4.66 -2.89 7.15
N GLU A 263 5.87 -2.73 6.62
CA GLU A 263 6.09 -2.05 5.34
C GLU A 263 5.36 -2.78 4.20
N LEU A 264 4.47 -2.05 3.52
CA LEU A 264 3.56 -2.65 2.53
C LEU A 264 4.26 -3.05 1.24
N ALA A 265 5.40 -2.42 0.91
CA ALA A 265 6.15 -2.70 -0.31
C ALA A 265 6.61 -4.17 -0.45
N TYR A 266 6.81 -4.88 0.67
CA TYR A 266 7.18 -6.31 0.66
C TYR A 266 6.09 -7.27 0.18
N PHE A 267 4.86 -6.79 -0.02
CA PHE A 267 3.70 -7.62 -0.36
C PHE A 267 3.24 -7.42 -1.80
N PHE A 268 4.11 -6.85 -2.64
CA PHE A 268 3.92 -6.70 -4.07
C PHE A 268 5.06 -7.38 -4.83
N ASP A 269 4.72 -8.01 -5.93
CA ASP A 269 5.65 -8.54 -6.91
C ASP A 269 6.01 -7.41 -7.89
N TRP A 270 7.14 -6.72 -7.65
CA TRP A 270 7.52 -5.53 -8.39
C TRP A 270 8.20 -5.81 -9.72
N ASP A 271 8.85 -6.96 -9.87
CA ASP A 271 9.57 -7.34 -11.08
C ASP A 271 8.78 -8.32 -11.99
N ASN A 272 7.55 -8.68 -11.55
CA ASN A 272 6.64 -9.59 -12.24
C ASN A 272 7.20 -11.02 -12.40
N ASP A 273 8.03 -11.49 -11.48
CA ASP A 273 8.54 -12.86 -11.47
C ASP A 273 7.53 -13.86 -10.85
N GLY A 274 6.44 -13.36 -10.27
CA GLY A 274 5.37 -14.11 -9.63
C GLY A 274 5.59 -14.34 -8.14
N VAL A 275 6.56 -13.70 -7.49
CA VAL A 275 6.88 -13.86 -6.06
C VAL A 275 7.08 -12.50 -5.41
N ALA A 276 6.15 -12.08 -4.54
CA ALA A 276 6.29 -10.84 -3.79
C ALA A 276 7.31 -10.93 -2.65
N GLY A 277 8.08 -9.86 -2.43
CA GLY A 277 8.99 -9.68 -1.30
C GLY A 277 10.39 -10.24 -1.53
N ASN A 278 10.76 -10.57 -2.76
CA ASN A 278 12.12 -10.94 -3.19
C ASN A 278 12.84 -9.78 -3.92
N GLU A 279 12.21 -8.63 -4.11
CA GLU A 279 12.69 -7.46 -4.87
C GLU A 279 13.58 -6.53 -4.04
N THR A 280 14.10 -7.00 -2.93
CA THR A 280 15.09 -6.27 -2.13
C THR A 280 16.50 -6.65 -2.56
N LEU A 281 17.43 -5.68 -2.51
CA LEU A 281 18.83 -5.94 -2.79
C LEU A 281 19.36 -7.07 -1.89
N GLN A 282 19.88 -8.12 -2.51
CA GLN A 282 20.53 -9.22 -1.82
C GLN A 282 21.99 -8.83 -1.46
N GLU A 283 22.59 -9.57 -0.51
CA GLU A 283 23.99 -9.32 -0.13
C GLU A 283 24.93 -9.38 -1.35
N GLY A 284 25.65 -8.31 -1.57
CA GLY A 284 26.58 -8.16 -2.71
C GLY A 284 25.97 -7.62 -4.00
N GLN A 285 24.65 -7.40 -4.05
CA GLN A 285 23.99 -6.67 -5.14
C GLN A 285 24.04 -5.16 -4.89
N THR A 286 24.18 -4.37 -5.96
CA THR A 286 24.22 -2.91 -5.90
C THR A 286 23.47 -2.30 -7.06
N VAL A 287 22.87 -1.15 -6.82
CA VAL A 287 22.38 -0.26 -7.88
C VAL A 287 23.56 0.60 -8.36
N THR A 288 23.70 0.76 -9.67
CA THR A 288 24.73 1.62 -10.26
C THR A 288 24.12 2.63 -11.20
N LEU A 289 24.56 3.88 -11.10
CA LEU A 289 24.20 4.97 -11.98
C LEU A 289 25.34 5.22 -12.97
N GLU A 290 25.02 5.49 -14.25
CA GLU A 290 25.99 5.80 -15.28
C GLU A 290 26.87 7.00 -14.89
N THR A 291 26.29 7.99 -14.20
CA THR A 291 27.00 9.09 -13.54
C THR A 291 26.32 9.46 -12.23
N THR A 292 27.09 9.90 -11.26
CA THR A 292 26.64 10.40 -9.96
C THR A 292 26.77 11.91 -9.84
N GLU A 293 27.26 12.60 -10.90
CA GLU A 293 27.39 14.06 -10.93
C GLU A 293 27.12 14.59 -12.33
N LEU A 294 26.30 15.64 -12.42
CA LEU A 294 26.03 16.41 -13.63
C LEU A 294 26.55 17.83 -13.48
N GLN A 295 27.41 18.24 -14.43
CA GLN A 295 27.79 19.64 -14.62
C GLN A 295 26.83 20.26 -15.63
N VAL A 296 26.02 21.21 -15.18
CA VAL A 296 24.95 21.82 -15.96
C VAL A 296 25.29 23.28 -16.23
N PRO A 297 25.29 23.75 -17.50
CA PRO A 297 25.46 25.17 -17.80
C PRO A 297 24.32 26.00 -17.25
N ASN A 298 24.54 27.32 -17.13
CA ASN A 298 23.52 28.22 -16.59
C ASN A 298 22.21 28.29 -17.40
N GLN A 299 22.23 27.88 -18.68
CA GLN A 299 21.03 27.80 -19.53
C GLN A 299 20.17 26.55 -19.25
N GLY A 300 20.65 25.65 -18.38
CA GLY A 300 20.01 24.38 -18.13
C GLY A 300 20.22 23.34 -19.23
N GLY A 301 19.36 22.35 -19.30
CA GLY A 301 19.41 21.30 -20.32
C GLY A 301 18.67 20.03 -19.93
N ASN A 302 18.58 19.11 -20.89
CA ASN A 302 18.01 17.78 -20.69
C ASN A 302 19.13 16.76 -20.58
N TYR A 303 19.04 15.89 -19.55
CA TYR A 303 20.03 14.88 -19.25
C TYR A 303 19.34 13.54 -19.06
N THR A 304 19.97 12.48 -19.51
CA THR A 304 19.52 11.10 -19.27
C THR A 304 20.63 10.31 -18.62
N ILE A 305 20.31 9.53 -17.59
CA ILE A 305 21.25 8.71 -16.84
C ILE A 305 20.69 7.29 -16.78
N LYS A 306 21.45 6.35 -17.28
CA LYS A 306 21.07 4.95 -17.18
C LYS A 306 21.34 4.43 -15.79
N ILE A 307 20.34 3.76 -15.20
CA ILE A 307 20.45 3.05 -13.93
C ILE A 307 20.52 1.56 -14.24
N THR A 308 21.49 0.87 -13.65
CA THR A 308 21.55 -0.59 -13.66
C THR A 308 21.21 -1.06 -12.26
N SER A 309 20.06 -1.71 -12.13
CA SER A 309 19.55 -2.21 -10.85
C SER A 309 19.03 -3.63 -11.01
N PRO A 310 19.32 -4.54 -10.08
CA PRO A 310 18.71 -5.86 -10.02
C PRO A 310 17.29 -5.84 -9.40
N VAL A 311 16.85 -4.69 -8.88
CA VAL A 311 15.55 -4.48 -8.25
C VAL A 311 14.88 -3.21 -8.80
N PRO A 312 13.57 -3.06 -8.72
CA PRO A 312 12.87 -1.82 -9.07
C PRO A 312 13.39 -0.62 -8.28
N VAL A 313 13.48 0.54 -8.92
CA VAL A 313 13.96 1.78 -8.31
C VAL A 313 13.03 2.95 -8.59
N TYR A 314 12.98 3.92 -7.68
CA TYR A 314 12.05 5.05 -7.66
C TYR A 314 12.78 6.36 -7.38
N LEU A 315 12.19 7.51 -7.77
CA LEU A 315 12.81 8.84 -7.62
C LEU A 315 12.46 9.56 -6.32
N GLU A 316 11.43 9.15 -5.64
CA GLU A 316 10.98 9.79 -4.41
C GLU A 316 10.82 8.76 -3.32
N PRO A 317 11.19 9.10 -2.08
CA PRO A 317 10.79 8.26 -0.97
C PRO A 317 9.26 8.28 -0.94
N LEU A 318 8.67 7.11 -0.69
CA LEU A 318 7.24 6.92 -0.56
C LEU A 318 6.73 7.50 0.79
N ILE A 319 7.26 8.67 1.18
CA ILE A 319 6.95 9.34 2.45
C ILE A 319 6.19 10.62 2.10
N SER A 320 5.02 10.82 2.67
CA SER A 320 4.31 12.10 2.57
C SER A 320 5.12 13.18 3.29
N GLU A 321 5.25 14.36 2.67
CA GLU A 321 5.94 15.53 3.25
C GLU A 321 5.19 16.17 4.44
N ASP A 322 4.19 15.51 5.01
CA ASP A 322 3.33 16.06 6.08
C ASP A 322 3.91 15.87 7.51
N ASP A 323 5.23 15.79 7.66
CA ASP A 323 5.85 15.97 8.98
C ASP A 323 6.02 17.46 9.30
N GLU A 324 4.91 18.13 9.66
CA GLU A 324 4.90 19.52 10.18
C GLU A 324 5.61 19.67 11.55
N SER A 325 6.46 18.74 11.96
CA SER A 325 7.10 18.75 13.27
C SER A 325 8.27 19.74 13.39
N TYR A 326 8.66 20.43 12.34
CA TYR A 326 9.63 21.52 12.43
C TYR A 326 8.94 22.88 12.37
N PRO A 327 9.10 23.75 13.39
CA PRO A 327 8.68 25.14 13.27
C PRO A 327 9.41 25.74 12.06
N PRO A 328 8.73 26.56 11.23
CA PRO A 328 9.37 27.16 10.08
C PRO A 328 10.59 27.92 10.56
N LEU A 329 11.77 27.46 10.18
CA LEU A 329 12.96 28.28 10.26
C LEU A 329 12.60 29.59 9.57
N ILE A 330 12.86 30.73 10.21
CA ILE A 330 12.66 32.06 9.61
C ILE A 330 13.29 31.95 8.23
N SER A 331 12.44 31.94 7.19
CA SER A 331 12.90 31.67 5.83
C SER A 331 13.96 32.70 5.47
N ASP A 332 15.04 32.28 4.85
CA ASP A 332 16.04 33.17 4.25
C ASP A 332 15.38 34.23 3.33
N ASP A 333 14.18 33.98 2.81
CA ASP A 333 13.34 34.87 2.06
C ASP A 333 13.03 36.18 2.76
N TYR A 334 12.87 36.22 4.08
CA TYR A 334 12.56 37.47 4.79
C TYR A 334 13.72 38.46 4.76
N PHE A 335 14.96 37.99 4.74
CA PHE A 335 16.13 38.82 4.61
C PHE A 335 16.51 39.14 3.18
N SER A 336 16.26 38.21 2.22
CA SER A 336 16.69 38.42 0.82
C SER A 336 15.79 39.37 0.05
N THR A 337 14.48 39.27 0.17
CA THR A 337 13.53 40.06 -0.66
C THR A 337 13.34 41.48 -0.19
N ASN A 338 13.55 41.77 1.11
CA ASN A 338 13.31 43.12 1.66
C ASN A 338 14.58 44.01 1.68
N ILE A 339 15.78 43.42 1.62
CA ILE A 339 17.05 44.16 1.70
C ILE A 339 17.66 44.38 0.33
N TYR A 340 17.50 43.41 -0.61
CA TYR A 340 18.04 43.51 -1.95
C TYR A 340 16.95 43.39 -3.00
N GLU A 341 16.87 44.40 -3.89
CA GLU A 341 16.05 44.30 -5.09
C GLU A 341 16.79 43.51 -6.17
N GLY A 342 16.14 42.46 -6.74
CA GLY A 342 16.69 41.65 -7.82
C GLY A 342 17.49 40.43 -7.35
N LEU A 343 17.42 40.04 -6.04
CA LEU A 343 17.74 38.69 -5.62
C LEU A 343 16.55 37.81 -6.03
N ALA A 344 16.72 37.11 -7.15
CA ALA A 344 15.84 35.99 -7.44
C ALA A 344 16.21 34.82 -6.51
N ASP A 345 15.23 34.08 -6.04
CA ASP A 345 15.47 32.78 -5.40
C ASP A 345 16.22 31.92 -6.41
N ALA A 346 17.41 31.51 -6.02
CA ALA A 346 18.37 30.95 -6.93
C ALA A 346 18.58 29.46 -6.68
N SER A 347 17.53 28.75 -6.35
CA SER A 347 17.56 27.27 -6.32
C SER A 347 17.60 26.69 -7.74
N VAL A 348 18.16 25.50 -7.87
CA VAL A 348 18.09 24.74 -9.13
C VAL A 348 16.66 24.25 -9.29
N SER A 349 16.00 24.69 -10.37
CA SER A 349 14.67 24.21 -10.75
C SER A 349 14.81 23.07 -11.75
N LEU A 350 14.28 21.90 -11.42
CA LEU A 350 14.36 20.72 -12.27
C LEU A 350 13.06 19.91 -12.26
N GLU A 351 12.80 19.24 -13.38
CA GLU A 351 11.79 18.20 -13.49
C GLU A 351 12.53 16.86 -13.67
N LYS A 352 11.99 15.80 -13.11
CA LYS A 352 12.60 14.46 -13.15
C LYS A 352 11.57 13.39 -13.48
N SER A 353 11.96 12.39 -14.25
CA SER A 353 11.15 11.18 -14.50
C SER A 353 12.08 9.97 -14.56
N LEU A 354 11.54 8.79 -14.24
CA LEU A 354 12.22 7.52 -14.32
C LEU A 354 11.35 6.53 -15.09
N GLU A 355 11.84 6.08 -16.24
CA GLU A 355 11.16 5.10 -17.07
C GLU A 355 12.16 4.06 -17.55
N ASN A 356 11.84 2.78 -17.41
CA ASN A 356 12.69 1.67 -17.86
C ASN A 356 14.16 1.79 -17.38
N ASN A 357 14.37 2.18 -16.13
CA ASN A 357 15.67 2.43 -15.53
C ASN A 357 16.49 3.53 -16.25
N VAL A 358 15.83 4.45 -16.91
CA VAL A 358 16.44 5.67 -17.46
C VAL A 358 15.89 6.87 -16.71
N LEU A 359 16.75 7.50 -15.91
CA LEU A 359 16.46 8.76 -15.23
C LEU A 359 16.62 9.91 -16.22
N THR A 360 15.55 10.67 -16.43
CA THR A 360 15.56 11.91 -17.22
C THR A 360 15.46 13.10 -16.27
N ILE A 361 16.37 14.05 -16.43
CA ILE A 361 16.42 15.29 -15.64
C ILE A 361 16.38 16.47 -16.61
N ASN A 362 15.38 17.32 -16.49
CA ASN A 362 15.24 18.56 -17.24
C ASN A 362 15.53 19.73 -16.29
N VAL A 363 16.66 20.40 -16.47
CA VAL A 363 17.11 21.50 -15.61
C VAL A 363 16.80 22.83 -16.30
N SER A 364 16.08 23.69 -15.61
CA SER A 364 15.71 25.03 -16.08
C SER A 364 16.93 26.01 -16.02
N PRO A 365 16.90 27.13 -16.76
CA PRO A 365 17.92 28.17 -16.64
C PRO A 365 18.05 28.72 -15.23
N LEU A 366 19.29 28.85 -14.74
CA LEU A 366 19.58 29.35 -13.40
C LEU A 366 19.61 30.88 -13.35
N ASN A 367 18.78 31.44 -12.50
CA ASN A 367 18.72 32.88 -12.21
C ASN A 367 19.60 33.23 -11.00
N SER A 368 20.88 32.85 -11.05
CA SER A 368 21.89 33.17 -10.03
C SER A 368 23.21 33.51 -10.70
N ARG A 369 24.01 34.40 -10.14
CA ARG A 369 25.40 34.65 -10.57
C ARG A 369 26.37 33.58 -10.08
N THR A 370 26.04 32.92 -8.99
CA THR A 370 26.84 31.86 -8.41
C THR A 370 26.29 30.49 -8.82
N SER A 371 27.15 29.51 -8.92
CA SER A 371 26.74 28.12 -9.10
C SER A 371 25.87 27.65 -7.92
N LYS A 372 24.93 26.76 -8.23
CA LYS A 372 24.02 26.15 -7.27
C LYS A 372 24.06 24.64 -7.41
N GLU A 373 23.75 23.96 -6.33
CA GLU A 373 23.73 22.50 -6.26
C GLU A 373 22.30 22.04 -5.97
N ALA A 374 21.96 20.88 -6.51
CA ALA A 374 20.78 20.10 -6.19
C ALA A 374 21.14 18.63 -6.27
N SER A 375 20.27 17.75 -5.80
CA SER A 375 20.44 16.32 -6.01
C SER A 375 19.14 15.64 -6.39
N VAL A 376 19.26 14.53 -7.10
CA VAL A 376 18.17 13.59 -7.37
C VAL A 376 18.57 12.26 -6.75
N LYS A 377 17.77 11.80 -5.80
CA LYS A 377 17.98 10.55 -5.10
C LYS A 377 17.15 9.44 -5.73
N VAL A 378 17.68 8.24 -5.68
CA VAL A 378 17.06 7.01 -6.19
C VAL A 378 16.88 6.05 -5.02
N TYR A 379 15.69 5.49 -4.91
CA TYR A 379 15.28 4.62 -3.80
C TYR A 379 14.87 3.26 -4.33
N ASP A 380 15.03 2.22 -3.53
CA ASP A 380 14.40 0.92 -3.76
C ASP A 380 12.94 0.91 -3.27
N CYS A 381 12.22 -0.20 -3.46
CA CYS A 381 10.84 -0.37 -3.01
C CYS A 381 10.70 -0.34 -1.47
N MET A 382 11.81 -0.44 -0.73
CA MET A 382 11.88 -0.38 0.73
C MET A 382 12.26 0.99 1.26
N VAL A 383 12.26 2.01 0.39
CA VAL A 383 12.63 3.39 0.74
C VAL A 383 14.10 3.53 1.18
N ASN A 384 14.96 2.55 0.88
CA ASN A 384 16.38 2.72 1.07
C ASN A 384 16.95 3.58 -0.06
N GLU A 385 17.74 4.61 0.27
CA GLU A 385 18.49 5.37 -0.72
C GLU A 385 19.56 4.45 -1.33
N VAL A 386 19.40 4.16 -2.62
CA VAL A 386 20.29 3.25 -3.36
C VAL A 386 21.16 3.98 -4.38
N GLY A 387 20.97 5.28 -4.57
CA GLY A 387 21.78 6.12 -5.42
C GLY A 387 21.42 7.59 -5.33
N GLU A 388 22.38 8.45 -5.72
CA GLU A 388 22.20 9.90 -5.77
C GLU A 388 22.92 10.46 -7.01
N VAL A 389 22.28 11.41 -7.68
CA VAL A 389 22.90 12.23 -8.74
C VAL A 389 22.99 13.66 -8.24
N LYS A 390 24.21 14.12 -8.00
CA LYS A 390 24.50 15.52 -7.68
C LYS A 390 24.45 16.35 -8.96
N ILE A 391 23.77 17.49 -8.89
CA ILE A 391 23.64 18.45 -10.00
C ILE A 391 24.34 19.72 -9.57
N VAL A 392 25.34 20.16 -10.34
CA VAL A 392 26.05 21.42 -10.14
C VAL A 392 25.75 22.30 -11.33
N GLN A 393 24.88 23.31 -11.14
CA GLN A 393 24.54 24.24 -12.21
C GLN A 393 25.39 25.49 -12.12
N GLU A 394 26.03 25.87 -13.23
CA GLU A 394 26.86 27.06 -13.32
C GLU A 394 26.02 28.34 -13.13
N GLY A 395 26.59 29.32 -12.44
CA GLY A 395 26.01 30.64 -12.30
C GLY A 395 26.02 31.42 -13.62
N ASN A 396 25.06 32.32 -13.79
CA ASN A 396 24.99 33.23 -14.94
C ASN A 396 25.77 34.50 -14.65
N PRO A 397 26.97 34.72 -15.20
CA PRO A 397 27.81 35.89 -14.95
C PRO A 397 27.16 37.17 -15.50
N ASP A 398 26.27 37.06 -16.49
CA ASP A 398 25.62 38.20 -17.15
C ASP A 398 24.41 38.74 -16.37
N MET A 399 24.00 38.05 -15.30
CA MET A 399 22.94 38.54 -14.45
C MET A 399 23.33 39.89 -13.79
N PRO A 400 22.41 40.86 -13.72
CA PRO A 400 22.70 42.09 -13.04
C PRO A 400 23.03 41.87 -11.56
N LEU A 401 23.97 42.66 -11.06
CA LEU A 401 24.22 42.64 -9.61
C LEU A 401 22.99 43.10 -8.87
N PRO A 402 22.62 42.43 -7.76
CA PRO A 402 21.52 42.88 -6.92
C PRO A 402 21.77 44.30 -6.42
N LYS A 403 20.73 45.11 -6.44
CA LYS A 403 20.79 46.49 -5.93
C LYS A 403 20.21 46.52 -4.51
N LEU A 404 20.82 47.34 -3.66
CA LEU A 404 20.30 47.58 -2.34
C LEU A 404 18.96 48.30 -2.43
N GLY A 405 17.87 47.67 -1.97
CA GLY A 405 16.55 48.28 -1.86
C GLY A 405 16.51 49.39 -0.82
N GLU A 406 15.43 50.20 -0.80
CA GLU A 406 15.28 51.31 0.16
C GLU A 406 15.39 50.86 1.62
N THR A 407 14.82 49.69 1.97
CA THR A 407 14.96 49.11 3.30
C THR A 407 16.40 48.72 3.61
N GLY A 408 17.11 48.12 2.65
CA GLY A 408 18.51 47.75 2.80
C GLY A 408 19.41 49.00 2.95
N LYS A 409 19.15 50.07 2.19
CA LYS A 409 19.87 51.36 2.36
C LYS A 409 19.67 51.94 3.76
N THR A 410 18.47 51.87 4.29
CA THR A 410 18.15 52.33 5.64
C THR A 410 18.85 51.49 6.70
N VAL A 411 18.86 50.18 6.56
CA VAL A 411 19.55 49.23 7.48
C VAL A 411 21.06 49.48 7.44
N VAL A 412 21.66 49.59 6.26
CA VAL A 412 23.10 49.86 6.11
C VAL A 412 23.47 51.24 6.67
N ALA A 413 22.67 52.25 6.40
CA ALA A 413 22.90 53.57 6.96
C ALA A 413 22.77 53.58 8.49
N GLY A 414 21.74 52.91 9.03
CA GLY A 414 21.56 52.75 10.47
C GLY A 414 22.72 52.01 11.12
N PHE A 415 23.17 50.90 10.53
CA PHE A 415 24.30 50.11 11.03
C PHE A 415 25.62 50.91 10.93
N ALA A 416 25.87 51.60 9.86
CA ALA A 416 27.03 52.50 9.71
C ALA A 416 27.02 53.61 10.75
N LEU A 417 25.86 54.18 11.08
CA LEU A 417 25.68 55.17 12.10
C LEU A 417 25.97 54.59 13.52
N GLU A 418 25.48 53.42 13.82
CA GLU A 418 25.75 52.74 15.10
C GLU A 418 27.22 52.31 15.24
N LEU A 419 27.84 51.83 14.16
CA LEU A 419 29.29 51.57 14.12
C LEU A 419 30.08 52.90 14.35
N ALA A 420 29.72 53.98 13.69
CA ALA A 420 30.38 55.27 13.89
C ALA A 420 30.22 55.77 15.33
N LYS A 421 29.04 55.63 15.95
CA LYS A 421 28.81 55.91 17.33
C LYS A 421 29.66 54.99 18.25
N ALA A 422 29.71 53.70 17.97
CA ALA A 422 30.52 52.75 18.73
C ALA A 422 32.03 53.09 18.66
N PHE A 423 32.54 53.37 17.44
CA PHE A 423 33.94 53.79 17.25
C PHE A 423 34.25 55.12 17.92
N SER A 424 33.34 56.06 17.97
CA SER A 424 33.53 57.36 18.67
C SER A 424 33.61 57.19 20.20
N GLN A 425 33.09 56.11 20.75
CA GLN A 425 33.15 55.78 22.20
C GLN A 425 34.33 54.91 22.59
N TRP A 426 35.10 54.38 21.60
CA TRP A 426 36.21 53.47 21.85
C TRP A 426 37.56 54.18 21.87
N SER A 427 38.10 54.40 23.02
CA SER A 427 39.39 55.04 23.22
C SER A 427 40.58 54.06 23.39
N LEU A 428 40.40 52.75 23.19
CA LEU A 428 41.49 51.79 23.47
C LEU A 428 41.66 50.69 22.41
N MET A 429 42.87 50.51 21.92
CA MET A 429 43.26 49.57 20.89
C MET A 429 43.05 48.08 21.24
N GLU A 430 42.89 47.71 22.51
CA GLU A 430 42.64 46.34 22.92
C GLU A 430 41.24 45.79 22.57
N GLN A 431 40.23 46.69 22.50
CA GLN A 431 38.87 46.30 22.06
C GLN A 431 38.81 46.11 20.53
N TYR A 432 39.68 46.73 19.76
CA TYR A 432 39.79 46.59 18.32
C TYR A 432 40.13 45.16 17.87
N TYR A 433 40.88 44.41 18.64
CA TYR A 433 41.27 43.03 18.29
C TYR A 433 40.14 42.00 18.49
N HIS A 434 39.28 42.20 19.48
CA HIS A 434 38.11 41.30 19.68
C HIS A 434 37.04 41.52 18.60
N TYR A 435 36.85 42.76 18.20
CA TYR A 435 35.85 43.12 17.18
C TYR A 435 36.26 42.75 15.75
N ASN A 436 37.54 42.66 15.43
CA ASN A 436 37.98 42.25 14.12
C ASN A 436 37.59 40.83 13.74
N LYS A 437 37.31 39.96 14.66
CA LYS A 437 36.86 38.63 14.36
C LYS A 437 35.38 38.58 13.90
N GLU A 438 34.58 39.44 14.45
CA GLU A 438 33.17 39.59 14.04
C GLU A 438 33.01 40.58 12.88
N ALA A 439 33.83 41.66 12.83
CA ALA A 439 33.86 42.62 11.70
C ALA A 439 34.38 41.97 10.40
N ASN A 440 35.13 40.88 10.44
CA ASN A 440 35.51 40.15 9.24
C ASN A 440 34.34 39.47 8.56
N LEU A 441 33.33 39.04 9.32
CA LEU A 441 32.06 38.56 8.78
C LEU A 441 31.29 39.70 8.12
N VAL A 442 31.19 40.85 8.78
CA VAL A 442 30.48 42.06 8.22
C VAL A 442 31.22 42.63 7.00
N SER A 443 32.56 42.63 6.96
CA SER A 443 33.32 43.16 5.80
C SER A 443 33.21 42.27 4.56
N GLN A 444 33.00 40.98 4.70
CA GLN A 444 32.73 40.07 3.57
C GLN A 444 31.39 40.40 2.91
N TYR A 445 30.40 40.84 3.65
CA TYR A 445 29.08 41.18 3.13
C TYR A 445 28.91 42.65 2.73
N ILE A 446 29.64 43.58 3.30
CA ILE A 446 29.53 45.01 3.03
C ILE A 446 30.55 45.51 2.02
N SER A 447 31.74 44.92 1.93
CA SER A 447 32.81 45.35 1.00
C SER A 447 32.43 45.31 -0.48
N PRO A 448 31.59 44.40 -0.98
CA PRO A 448 31.07 44.44 -2.35
C PRO A 448 30.02 45.54 -2.59
N ILE A 449 29.39 46.07 -1.53
CA ILE A 449 28.29 47.03 -1.60
C ILE A 449 28.77 48.47 -1.64
N LEU A 450 29.98 48.73 -1.13
CA LEU A 450 30.59 50.07 -1.04
C LEU A 450 31.58 50.39 -2.17
N ARG A 451 31.77 49.46 -3.10
CA ARG A 451 32.48 49.69 -4.36
C ARG A 451 31.46 49.77 -5.52
#